data_d1c39c22b4e2d762b4282dd71e59a7b2
#
_entry.id   d1c39c22b4e2d762b4282dd71e59a7b2
#
_cell.length_a   1.000
_cell.length_b   1.000
_cell.length_c   1.000
_cell.angle_alpha   90.00
_cell.angle_beta   90.00
_cell.angle_gamma   90.00
#
_symmetry.space_group_name_H-M   'P 1'
#
loop_
_entity.id
_entity.type
_entity.pdbx_description
1 polymer ?
#
loop_
_entity_poly.entity_id
_entity_poly.type
_entity_poly.pdbx_seq_one_letter_code
_entity_poly.pdbx_strand_id
1 'polypeptide(L)'
;MTIKVSMLDAELEMMTKKFNIIYALPLINVFQVVGKRSQQEGYSELRRDVEENGFKNPIIIIENTLENYNLAIRRVTKRFVRQYINAHRMYLCMYGNQRIDIALDLRIFHLNAIIAPNVEWAHAI
;
A
#
# COMPACT_ATOMS: atom_id res chain seq x y z
N MET A 1 -18.71 0.96 -0.95
CA MET A 1 -18.05 1.16 -2.27
C MET A 1 -17.28 -0.08 -2.64
N THR A 2 -17.41 -0.51 -3.88
CA THR A 2 -16.67 -1.67 -4.37
C THR A 2 -15.33 -1.24 -4.93
N ILE A 3 -14.24 -1.81 -4.41
CA ILE A 3 -12.91 -1.56 -4.94
C ILE A 3 -12.70 -2.43 -6.17
N LYS A 4 -12.44 -1.79 -7.31
CA LYS A 4 -12.09 -2.53 -8.52
C LYS A 4 -10.59 -2.79 -8.52
N VAL A 5 -10.24 -4.06 -8.65
CA VAL A 5 -8.88 -4.49 -8.93
C VAL A 5 -8.91 -5.13 -10.30
N SER A 6 -8.15 -4.59 -11.26
CA SER A 6 -8.19 -5.06 -12.65
C SER A 6 -7.33 -6.31 -12.89
N MET A 7 -7.23 -7.17 -11.88
CA MET A 7 -6.64 -8.50 -12.00
C MET A 7 -7.69 -9.49 -12.49
N LEU A 8 -7.27 -10.44 -13.31
CA LEU A 8 -8.11 -11.58 -13.64
C LEU A 8 -8.31 -12.45 -12.38
N ASP A 9 -9.50 -13.04 -12.24
CA ASP A 9 -9.83 -13.88 -11.09
C ASP A 9 -8.80 -15.00 -10.88
N ALA A 10 -8.32 -15.61 -11.97
CA ALA A 10 -7.31 -16.66 -11.90
C ALA A 10 -5.97 -16.16 -11.34
N GLU A 11 -5.55 -14.95 -11.70
CA GLU A 11 -4.34 -14.33 -11.18
C GLU A 11 -4.49 -14.02 -9.70
N LEU A 12 -5.64 -13.51 -9.30
CA LEU A 12 -5.95 -13.21 -7.92
C LEU A 12 -5.96 -14.49 -7.06
N GLU A 13 -6.53 -15.58 -7.57
CA GLU A 13 -6.49 -16.89 -6.90
C GLU A 13 -5.06 -17.38 -6.71
N MET A 14 -4.22 -17.26 -7.74
CA MET A 14 -2.82 -17.66 -7.65
C MET A 14 -2.08 -16.84 -6.59
N MET A 15 -2.31 -15.54 -6.54
CA MET A 15 -1.70 -14.68 -5.53
C MET A 15 -2.20 -15.03 -4.13
N THR A 16 -3.49 -15.32 -3.98
CA THR A 16 -4.07 -15.73 -2.70
C THR A 16 -3.45 -17.03 -2.18
N LYS A 17 -3.09 -17.95 -3.07
CA LYS A 17 -2.43 -19.21 -2.69
C LYS A 17 -0.96 -19.03 -2.33
N LYS A 18 -0.27 -18.10 -2.98
CA LYS A 18 1.17 -17.84 -2.76
C LYS A 18 1.43 -16.83 -1.67
N PHE A 19 0.53 -15.87 -1.49
CA PHE A 19 0.71 -14.72 -0.62
C PHE A 19 -0.51 -14.55 0.26
N ASN A 20 -0.30 -14.05 1.48
CA ASN A 20 -1.40 -13.63 2.34
C ASN A 20 -2.03 -12.35 1.78
N ILE A 21 -3.23 -12.47 1.23
CA ILE A 21 -3.99 -11.33 0.75
C ILE A 21 -5.10 -10.99 1.73
N ILE A 22 -5.20 -9.72 2.08
CA ILE A 22 -6.35 -9.17 2.78
C ILE A 22 -7.17 -8.38 1.76
N TYR A 23 -8.43 -8.79 1.58
CA TYR A 23 -9.36 -8.09 0.71
C TYR A 23 -10.01 -6.94 1.46
N ALA A 24 -10.11 -5.79 0.80
CA ALA A 24 -10.76 -4.59 1.34
C ALA A 24 -10.23 -4.22 2.73
N LEU A 25 -8.89 -4.18 2.89
CA LEU A 25 -8.26 -3.76 4.13
C LEU A 25 -8.59 -2.29 4.40
N PRO A 26 -9.12 -1.96 5.60
CA PRO A 26 -9.33 -0.57 5.97
C PRO A 26 -8.02 0.21 6.04
N LEU A 27 -7.95 1.33 5.34
CA LEU A 27 -6.71 2.12 5.27
C LEU A 27 -6.34 2.79 6.60
N ILE A 28 -7.30 2.91 7.52
CA ILE A 28 -7.01 3.37 8.88
C ILE A 28 -6.04 2.45 9.62
N ASN A 29 -5.94 1.18 9.19
CA ASN A 29 -5.02 0.22 9.79
C ASN A 29 -3.63 0.25 9.19
N VAL A 30 -3.38 1.14 8.23
CA VAL A 30 -2.12 1.22 7.52
C VAL A 30 -1.41 2.53 7.83
N PHE A 31 -0.16 2.43 8.29
CA PHE A 31 0.71 3.58 8.44
C PHE A 31 1.55 3.76 7.18
N GLN A 32 1.44 4.93 6.58
CA GLN A 32 2.28 5.31 5.46
C GLN A 32 3.61 5.85 5.99
N VAL A 33 4.67 5.08 5.83
CA VAL A 33 6.02 5.48 6.22
C VAL A 33 6.47 6.71 5.44
N VAL A 34 6.03 6.80 4.18
CA VAL A 34 6.35 7.91 3.28
C VAL A 34 5.22 8.93 3.33
N GLY A 35 5.56 10.20 3.50
CA GLY A 35 4.59 11.29 3.48
C GLY A 35 3.88 11.42 2.14
N LYS A 36 2.82 12.23 2.12
CA LYS A 36 1.99 12.42 0.93
C LYS A 36 2.82 12.88 -0.27
N ARG A 37 2.66 12.19 -1.39
CA ARG A 37 3.45 12.39 -2.59
C ARG A 37 2.63 12.87 -3.79
N SER A 38 1.51 13.54 -3.53
CA SER A 38 0.60 14.00 -4.59
C SER A 38 1.22 15.02 -5.55
N GLN A 39 2.31 15.68 -5.14
CA GLN A 39 3.04 16.63 -5.98
C GLN A 39 4.08 15.97 -6.87
N GLN A 40 4.27 14.65 -6.73
CA GLN A 40 5.30 13.96 -7.49
C GLN A 40 4.84 13.58 -8.88
N GLU A 41 5.83 13.42 -9.77
CA GLU A 41 5.62 12.96 -11.12
C GLU A 41 4.84 11.64 -11.15
N GLY A 42 3.90 11.55 -12.07
CA GLY A 42 3.09 10.36 -12.25
C GLY A 42 1.82 10.28 -11.42
N TYR A 43 1.65 11.15 -10.41
CA TYR A 43 0.45 11.11 -9.57
C TYR A 43 -0.84 11.34 -10.39
N SER A 44 -0.87 12.39 -11.19
CA SER A 44 -2.05 12.74 -11.98
C SER A 44 -2.42 11.65 -12.99
N GLU A 45 -1.42 11.06 -13.61
CA GLU A 45 -1.59 9.97 -14.57
C GLU A 45 -2.14 8.72 -13.89
N LEU A 46 -1.55 8.34 -12.76
CA LEU A 46 -2.00 7.19 -11.99
C LEU A 46 -3.42 7.42 -11.45
N ARG A 47 -3.72 8.62 -10.97
CA ARG A 47 -5.06 8.96 -10.50
C ARG A 47 -6.09 8.82 -11.60
N ARG A 48 -5.78 9.29 -12.80
CA ARG A 48 -6.67 9.15 -13.96
C ARG A 48 -6.92 7.68 -14.29
N ASP A 49 -5.86 6.87 -14.30
CA ASP A 49 -5.98 5.44 -14.55
C ASP A 49 -6.87 4.75 -13.51
N VAL A 50 -6.70 5.10 -12.24
CA VAL A 50 -7.54 4.56 -11.16
C VAL A 50 -9.00 4.97 -11.33
N GLU A 51 -9.26 6.23 -11.70
CA GLU A 51 -10.63 6.70 -11.91
C GLU A 51 -11.31 5.98 -13.09
N GLU A 52 -10.56 5.65 -14.13
CA GLU A 52 -11.09 4.96 -15.31
C GLU A 52 -11.16 3.44 -15.14
N ASN A 53 -10.16 2.83 -14.52
CA ASN A 53 -9.96 1.39 -14.54
C ASN A 53 -9.91 0.73 -13.15
N GLY A 54 -9.96 1.52 -12.07
CA GLY A 54 -9.79 1.01 -10.72
C GLY A 54 -8.33 0.69 -10.38
N PHE A 55 -8.12 0.13 -9.20
CA PHE A 55 -6.79 -0.26 -8.74
C PHE A 55 -6.37 -1.59 -9.35
N LYS A 56 -5.21 -1.62 -9.99
CA LYS A 56 -4.72 -2.81 -10.71
C LYS A 56 -4.00 -3.81 -9.82
N ASN A 57 -3.33 -3.32 -8.78
CA ASN A 57 -2.49 -4.16 -7.93
C ASN A 57 -2.78 -3.90 -6.46
N PRO A 58 -2.70 -4.92 -5.59
CA PRO A 58 -2.75 -4.73 -4.15
C PRO A 58 -1.59 -3.88 -3.66
N ILE A 59 -1.76 -3.20 -2.54
CA ILE A 59 -0.64 -2.60 -1.82
C ILE A 59 0.12 -3.71 -1.08
N ILE A 60 1.39 -3.47 -0.76
CA ILE A 60 2.20 -4.42 -0.01
C ILE A 60 2.47 -3.84 1.37
N ILE A 61 2.12 -4.60 2.38
CA ILE A 61 2.20 -4.19 3.79
C ILE A 61 3.02 -5.18 4.60
N ILE A 62 3.55 -4.70 5.71
CA ILE A 62 4.22 -5.52 6.72
C ILE A 62 3.67 -5.15 8.09
N GLU A 63 3.96 -5.99 9.10
CA GLU A 63 3.57 -5.71 10.47
C GLU A 63 4.16 -4.36 10.95
N ASN A 64 3.34 -3.58 11.65
CA ASN A 64 3.76 -2.28 12.18
C ASN A 64 4.57 -2.46 13.48
N THR A 65 5.87 -2.53 13.35
CA THR A 65 6.81 -2.55 14.47
C THR A 65 7.88 -1.50 14.25
N LEU A 66 8.49 -1.00 15.32
CA LEU A 66 9.60 -0.06 15.22
C LEU A 66 10.77 -0.66 14.43
N GLU A 67 11.02 -1.95 14.63
CA GLU A 67 12.06 -2.66 13.89
C GLU A 67 11.79 -2.63 12.38
N ASN A 68 10.58 -2.98 11.98
CA ASN A 68 10.20 -2.96 10.57
C ASN A 68 10.23 -1.54 10.00
N TYR A 69 9.79 -0.55 10.77
CA TYR A 69 9.90 0.85 10.35
C TYR A 69 11.35 1.23 10.07
N ASN A 70 12.27 0.91 10.99
CA ASN A 70 13.69 1.24 10.82
C ASN A 70 14.31 0.54 9.61
N LEU A 71 13.90 -0.69 9.32
CA LEU A 71 14.35 -1.40 8.13
C LEU A 71 13.77 -0.79 6.85
N ALA A 72 12.51 -0.41 6.89
CA ALA A 72 11.82 0.16 5.73
C ALA A 72 12.40 1.50 5.29
N ILE A 73 12.75 2.37 6.22
CA ILE A 73 13.23 3.72 5.90
C ILE A 73 14.63 3.75 5.29
N ARG A 74 15.38 2.66 5.35
CA ARG A 74 16.75 2.59 4.80
C ARG A 74 16.81 2.87 3.30
N ARG A 75 15.69 2.62 2.59
CA ARG A 75 15.61 2.77 1.13
C ARG A 75 14.77 3.96 0.69
N VAL A 76 14.37 4.82 1.62
CA VAL A 76 13.53 5.96 1.34
C VAL A 76 14.30 7.26 1.51
N THR A 77 14.06 8.24 0.65
CA THR A 77 14.63 9.57 0.82
C THR A 77 14.12 10.17 2.14
N LYS A 78 15.03 10.54 3.02
CA LYS A 78 14.70 10.98 4.39
C LYS A 78 13.67 12.11 4.46
N ARG A 79 13.66 13.01 3.48
CA ARG A 79 12.72 14.13 3.45
C ARG A 79 11.25 13.73 3.30
N PHE A 80 10.98 12.50 2.86
CA PHE A 80 9.62 11.99 2.70
C PHE A 80 9.21 11.04 3.83
N VAL A 81 10.13 10.69 4.71
CA VAL A 81 9.87 9.72 5.78
C VAL A 81 9.09 10.39 6.90
N ARG A 82 8.00 9.79 7.31
CA ARG A 82 7.25 10.21 8.50
C ARG A 82 7.87 9.61 9.73
N GLN A 83 7.83 10.34 10.83
CA GLN A 83 8.26 9.86 12.13
C GLN A 83 7.41 8.66 12.54
N TYR A 84 8.03 7.66 13.17
CA TYR A 84 7.31 6.46 13.61
C TYR A 84 6.20 6.80 14.60
N ILE A 85 5.00 6.35 14.27
CA ILE A 85 3.82 6.48 15.12
C ILE A 85 3.09 5.14 15.05
N ASN A 86 3.00 4.43 16.18
CA ASN A 86 2.26 3.19 16.20
C ASN A 86 0.74 3.43 16.08
N ALA A 87 0.18 4.38 16.80
CA ALA A 87 -1.21 4.86 16.73
C ALA A 87 -2.26 3.74 16.52
N HIS A 88 -2.03 2.55 17.06
CA HIS A 88 -2.88 1.36 16.91
C HIS A 88 -3.09 0.90 15.47
N ARG A 89 -2.22 1.30 14.55
CA ARG A 89 -2.23 0.79 13.19
C ARG A 89 -1.53 -0.54 13.12
N MET A 90 -2.13 -1.48 12.41
CA MET A 90 -1.63 -2.87 12.35
C MET A 90 -0.46 -3.04 11.40
N TYR A 91 -0.38 -2.23 10.35
CA TYR A 91 0.52 -2.45 9.24
C TYR A 91 1.26 -1.20 8.81
N LEU A 92 2.45 -1.41 8.22
CA LEU A 92 3.21 -0.39 7.49
C LEU A 92 3.04 -0.63 5.99
N CYS A 93 2.83 0.42 5.21
CA CYS A 93 2.81 0.30 3.76
C CYS A 93 4.25 0.29 3.22
N MET A 94 4.60 -0.79 2.52
CA MET A 94 5.91 -0.92 1.86
C MET A 94 5.85 -0.44 0.41
N TYR A 95 4.79 -0.82 -0.32
CA TYR A 95 4.57 -0.40 -1.70
C TYR A 95 3.11 -0.01 -1.89
N GLY A 96 2.90 1.05 -2.63
CA GLY A 96 1.56 1.55 -2.91
C GLY A 96 1.18 2.78 -2.11
N ASN A 97 2.14 3.51 -1.53
CA ASN A 97 1.86 4.77 -0.82
C ASN A 97 1.10 5.76 -1.71
N GLN A 98 1.48 5.86 -2.98
CA GLN A 98 0.80 6.74 -3.92
C GLN A 98 -0.63 6.26 -4.19
N ARG A 99 -0.86 4.94 -4.25
CA ARG A 99 -2.21 4.37 -4.38
C ARG A 99 -3.07 4.68 -3.17
N ILE A 100 -2.50 4.65 -1.97
CA ILE A 100 -3.21 5.04 -0.75
C ILE A 100 -3.59 6.52 -0.82
N ASP A 101 -2.67 7.38 -1.22
CA ASP A 101 -2.94 8.82 -1.38
C ASP A 101 -4.10 9.06 -2.35
N ILE A 102 -4.08 8.37 -3.49
CA ILE A 102 -5.15 8.47 -4.49
C ILE A 102 -6.47 7.95 -3.92
N ALA A 103 -6.44 6.80 -3.25
CA ALA A 103 -7.64 6.22 -2.65
C ALA A 103 -8.29 7.19 -1.67
N LEU A 104 -7.51 7.78 -0.77
CA LEU A 104 -8.01 8.74 0.19
C LEU A 104 -8.53 10.01 -0.47
N ASP A 105 -7.86 10.51 -1.50
CA ASP A 105 -8.32 11.66 -2.27
C ASP A 105 -9.64 11.39 -3.00
N LEU A 106 -9.86 10.15 -3.40
CA LEU A 106 -11.12 9.71 -4.04
C LEU A 106 -12.15 9.19 -3.03
N ARG A 107 -11.87 9.31 -1.73
CA ARG A 107 -12.72 8.81 -0.63
C ARG A 107 -12.95 7.30 -0.70
N ILE A 108 -11.94 6.58 -1.10
CA ILE A 108 -11.89 5.12 -1.04
C ILE A 108 -11.08 4.76 0.19
N PHE A 109 -11.71 4.06 1.16
CA PHE A 109 -11.10 3.82 2.47
C PHE A 109 -10.63 2.38 2.68
N HIS A 110 -10.71 1.56 1.65
CA HIS A 110 -10.32 0.16 1.68
C HIS A 110 -9.57 -0.21 0.41
N LEU A 111 -8.49 -0.95 0.54
CA LEU A 111 -7.74 -1.49 -0.59
C LEU A 111 -7.36 -2.94 -0.32
N ASN A 112 -7.20 -3.71 -1.37
CA ASN A 112 -6.61 -5.04 -1.24
C ASN A 112 -5.13 -4.92 -0.94
N ALA A 113 -4.62 -5.81 -0.08
CA ALA A 113 -3.25 -5.77 0.38
C ALA A 113 -2.64 -7.16 0.44
N ILE A 114 -1.34 -7.24 0.15
CA ILE A 114 -0.53 -8.43 0.39
C ILE A 114 0.28 -8.18 1.66
N ILE A 115 0.20 -9.12 2.61
CA ILE A 115 1.04 -9.08 3.80
C ILE A 115 2.36 -9.78 3.50
N ALA A 116 3.46 -9.02 3.51
CA ALA A 116 4.79 -9.59 3.40
C ALA A 116 5.28 -10.06 4.77
N PRO A 117 6.01 -11.18 4.84
CA PRO A 117 6.53 -11.68 6.12
C PRO A 117 7.64 -10.81 6.71
N ASN A 118 8.35 -10.07 5.86
CA ASN A 118 9.44 -9.18 6.27
C ASN A 118 9.71 -8.12 5.19
N VAL A 119 10.56 -7.16 5.54
CA VAL A 119 10.92 -6.06 4.64
C VAL A 119 11.65 -6.56 3.39
N GLU A 120 12.55 -7.51 3.53
CA GLU A 120 13.33 -8.06 2.42
C GLU A 120 12.43 -8.70 1.36
N TRP A 121 11.46 -9.50 1.81
CA TRP A 121 10.49 -10.12 0.93
C TRP A 121 9.66 -9.08 0.18
N ALA A 122 9.23 -8.03 0.88
CA ALA A 122 8.47 -6.95 0.28
C ALA A 122 9.26 -6.24 -0.83
N HIS A 123 10.57 -6.09 -0.67
CA HIS A 123 11.43 -5.47 -1.68
C HIS A 123 11.71 -6.38 -2.88
N ALA A 124 11.58 -7.69 -2.72
CA ALA A 124 11.88 -8.67 -3.77
C ALA A 124 10.73 -8.88 -4.77
N ILE A 125 9.56 -8.35 -4.48
CA ILE A 125 8.38 -8.50 -5.34
C ILE A 125 8.44 -7.61 -6.57
#